data_79a3134abaf2db7017aaa0bb64240f19
#
_entry.id   79a3134abaf2db7017aaa0bb64240f19
#
_cell.length_a   1.000
_cell.length_b   1.000
_cell.length_c   1.000
_cell.angle_alpha   90.00
_cell.angle_beta   90.00
_cell.angle_gamma   90.00
#
_symmetry.space_group_name_H-M   'P 1'
#
loop_
_entity.id
_entity.type
_entity.pdbx_description
1 polymer ?
#
loop_
_entity_poly.entity_id
_entity_poly.type
_entity_poly.pdbx_seq_one_letter_code
_entity_poly.pdbx_strand_id
1 'polypeptide(L)'
;MIYRCYNTCPHFASPCEFSSTEMMMLFGRGTACPIGEDDHYIMEILNEHNEFFCLIVGSRTFSDYDLLAEKTDKLLQNKQGKDITIITGGAKGADEKAEKYAKERGYRLIVMPADWCGDGKSAGFKRNVRMHEFISKKEDRGVIAFWDGKSKGTQHSFELAEKYGNPIRVVRF
;
A
#
# COMPACT_ATOMS: atom_id res chain seq x y z
N MET A 1 -5.11 5.04 -17.60
CA MET A 1 -6.39 5.21 -16.87
C MET A 1 -7.22 3.98 -17.18
N ILE A 2 -7.62 3.24 -16.17
CA ILE A 2 -8.44 2.04 -16.32
C ILE A 2 -9.85 2.38 -15.88
N TYR A 3 -10.83 1.98 -16.65
CA TYR A 3 -12.25 2.18 -16.36
C TYR A 3 -12.86 0.85 -15.95
N ARG A 4 -13.62 0.83 -14.87
CA ARG A 4 -14.34 -0.35 -14.41
C ARG A 4 -15.84 -0.07 -14.46
N CYS A 5 -16.57 -0.96 -15.13
CA CYS A 5 -18.03 -0.94 -15.16
C CYS A 5 -18.57 -1.85 -14.04
N TYR A 6 -19.45 -1.34 -13.18
CA TYR A 6 -20.02 -2.07 -12.05
C TYR A 6 -21.38 -2.71 -12.33
N ASN A 7 -21.97 -2.44 -13.49
CA ASN A 7 -23.25 -3.05 -13.86
C ASN A 7 -23.04 -4.35 -14.66
N THR A 8 -23.97 -5.27 -14.52
CA THR A 8 -24.03 -6.51 -15.30
C THR A 8 -24.27 -6.17 -16.78
N CYS A 9 -23.22 -6.19 -17.58
CA CYS A 9 -23.34 -6.03 -19.02
C CYS A 9 -23.73 -7.37 -19.64
N PRO A 10 -24.79 -7.43 -20.49
CA PRO A 10 -25.20 -8.69 -21.10
C PRO A 10 -24.17 -9.27 -22.09
N HIS A 11 -23.17 -8.49 -22.48
CA HIS A 11 -22.12 -8.90 -23.42
C HIS A 11 -20.81 -9.34 -22.77
N PHE A 12 -20.61 -9.04 -21.47
CA PHE A 12 -19.40 -9.38 -20.75
C PHE A 12 -19.73 -9.92 -19.35
N ALA A 13 -18.99 -10.91 -18.92
CA ALA A 13 -19.02 -11.34 -17.52
C ALA A 13 -18.51 -10.18 -16.65
N SER A 14 -19.36 -9.61 -15.83
CA SER A 14 -19.09 -8.46 -14.94
C SER A 14 -17.98 -8.76 -13.93
N PRO A 15 -17.19 -7.75 -13.53
CA PRO A 15 -17.03 -6.41 -14.09
C PRO A 15 -16.03 -6.39 -15.27
N CYS A 16 -16.28 -5.56 -16.27
CA CYS A 16 -15.30 -5.34 -17.33
C CYS A 16 -14.39 -4.15 -17.00
N GLU A 17 -13.11 -4.28 -17.33
CA GLU A 17 -12.08 -3.25 -17.16
C GLU A 17 -11.52 -2.90 -18.54
N PHE A 18 -11.43 -1.61 -18.84
CA PHE A 18 -10.90 -1.11 -20.10
C PHE A 18 -9.84 -0.04 -19.86
N SER A 19 -8.76 -0.06 -20.64
CA SER A 19 -7.82 1.04 -20.73
C SER A 19 -8.45 2.25 -21.46
N SER A 20 -7.88 3.44 -21.26
CA SER A 20 -8.33 4.64 -21.97
C SER A 20 -8.31 4.48 -23.48
N THR A 21 -7.35 3.72 -24.00
CA THR A 21 -7.19 3.46 -25.44
C THR A 21 -8.29 2.54 -25.95
N GLU A 22 -8.61 1.48 -25.21
CA GLU A 22 -9.70 0.56 -25.54
C GLU A 22 -11.06 1.26 -25.49
N MET A 23 -11.29 2.15 -24.51
CA MET A 23 -12.49 2.96 -24.43
C MET A 23 -12.64 3.90 -25.64
N MET A 24 -11.56 4.55 -26.09
CA MET A 24 -11.59 5.38 -27.31
C MET A 24 -11.88 4.56 -28.57
N MET A 25 -11.33 3.36 -28.68
CA MET A 25 -11.56 2.48 -29.84
C MET A 25 -12.97 1.89 -29.87
N LEU A 26 -13.53 1.54 -28.71
CA LEU A 26 -14.84 0.90 -28.62
C LEU A 26 -16.01 1.88 -28.63
N PHE A 27 -15.84 3.05 -28.00
CA PHE A 27 -16.93 3.97 -27.69
C PHE A 27 -16.70 5.42 -28.18
N GLY A 28 -15.61 5.70 -28.88
CA GLY A 28 -15.28 7.03 -29.36
C GLY A 28 -14.92 7.99 -28.19
N ARG A 29 -15.23 9.29 -28.35
CA ARG A 29 -14.92 10.31 -27.32
C ARG A 29 -15.90 10.36 -26.15
N GLY A 30 -16.85 9.44 -26.07
CA GLY A 30 -17.82 9.38 -24.99
C GLY A 30 -17.32 8.56 -23.81
N THR A 31 -17.67 8.96 -22.59
CA THR A 31 -17.38 8.25 -21.34
C THR A 31 -18.52 7.30 -20.92
N ALA A 32 -19.55 7.13 -21.74
CA ALA A 32 -20.72 6.30 -21.47
C ALA A 32 -20.71 5.06 -22.37
N CYS A 33 -21.02 3.89 -21.79
CA CYS A 33 -21.26 2.68 -22.53
C CYS A 33 -22.57 2.85 -23.36
N PRO A 34 -22.56 2.62 -24.68
CA PRO A 34 -23.74 2.87 -25.55
C PRO A 34 -24.86 1.85 -25.41
N ILE A 35 -24.75 0.88 -24.51
CA ILE A 35 -25.69 -0.27 -24.40
C ILE A 35 -26.77 -0.04 -23.34
N GLY A 36 -27.10 1.20 -22.98
CA GLY A 36 -28.20 1.46 -22.07
C GLY A 36 -28.62 2.91 -22.08
N GLU A 37 -29.77 3.19 -22.67
CA GLU A 37 -30.31 4.56 -22.66
C GLU A 37 -30.95 4.94 -21.30
N ASP A 38 -31.18 3.98 -20.38
CA ASP A 38 -31.96 4.22 -19.16
C ASP A 38 -31.24 3.87 -17.83
N ASP A 39 -30.05 3.27 -17.85
CA ASP A 39 -29.30 2.97 -16.63
C ASP A 39 -28.02 3.83 -16.54
N HIS A 40 -27.94 4.63 -15.48
CA HIS A 40 -26.74 5.38 -15.14
C HIS A 40 -25.59 4.42 -14.81
N TYR A 41 -24.74 4.11 -15.79
CA TYR A 41 -23.50 3.39 -15.56
C TYR A 41 -22.52 4.29 -14.80
N ILE A 42 -22.26 3.95 -13.56
CA ILE A 42 -21.18 4.60 -12.80
C ILE A 42 -19.87 4.02 -13.31
N MET A 43 -19.16 4.79 -14.11
CA MET A 43 -17.79 4.49 -14.51
C MET A 43 -16.87 5.08 -13.46
N GLU A 44 -16.25 4.24 -12.65
CA GLU A 44 -15.19 4.68 -11.74
C GLU A 44 -13.86 4.70 -12.49
N ILE A 45 -13.24 5.86 -12.55
CA ILE A 45 -11.90 6.01 -13.10
C ILE A 45 -10.94 5.51 -12.02
N LEU A 46 -10.46 4.30 -12.16
CA LEU A 46 -9.40 3.77 -11.32
C LEU A 46 -8.09 4.48 -11.71
N ASN A 47 -7.75 5.50 -10.96
CA ASN A 47 -6.42 6.08 -11.01
C ASN A 47 -5.47 5.11 -10.29
N GLU A 48 -4.99 4.07 -10.95
CA GLU A 48 -3.94 3.19 -10.40
C GLU A 48 -2.68 3.98 -10.00
N HIS A 49 -2.48 5.16 -10.60
CA HIS A 49 -1.36 6.06 -10.32
C HIS A 49 -1.58 6.99 -9.12
N ASN A 50 -2.75 6.96 -8.47
CA ASN A 50 -3.05 7.89 -7.37
C ASN A 50 -2.86 7.28 -5.97
N GLU A 51 -2.44 6.03 -5.87
CA GLU A 51 -2.14 5.38 -4.59
C GLU A 51 -0.66 5.47 -4.24
N PHE A 52 -0.36 5.69 -2.95
CA PHE A 52 0.99 5.57 -2.40
C PHE A 52 1.01 4.52 -1.29
N PHE A 53 1.89 3.55 -1.40
CA PHE A 53 2.04 2.48 -0.42
C PHE A 53 3.24 2.74 0.48
N CYS A 54 2.99 2.95 1.78
CA CYS A 54 4.01 3.21 2.79
C CYS A 54 4.16 2.00 3.72
N LEU A 55 5.26 1.26 3.59
CA LEU A 55 5.61 0.21 4.54
C LEU A 55 6.33 0.80 5.74
N ILE A 56 5.74 0.66 6.93
CA ILE A 56 6.35 1.07 8.20
C ILE A 56 6.80 -0.17 8.97
N VAL A 57 8.09 -0.23 9.26
CA VAL A 57 8.72 -1.30 10.02
C VAL A 57 9.60 -0.72 11.12
N GLY A 58 9.92 -1.51 12.14
CA GLY A 58 10.89 -1.05 13.12
C GLY A 58 11.10 -1.98 14.31
N SER A 59 11.89 -1.48 15.24
CA SER A 59 12.26 -2.21 16.45
C SER A 59 11.07 -2.33 17.40
N ARG A 60 10.96 -3.49 18.06
CA ARG A 60 9.90 -3.75 19.07
C ARG A 60 10.01 -2.87 20.30
N THR A 61 11.19 -2.28 20.52
CA THR A 61 11.50 -1.34 21.62
C THR A 61 11.06 0.08 21.35
N PHE A 62 10.64 0.37 20.10
CA PHE A 62 10.21 1.72 19.71
C PHE A 62 8.92 2.11 20.40
N SER A 63 8.91 3.28 21.07
CA SER A 63 7.75 3.78 21.82
C SER A 63 7.34 5.21 21.48
N ASP A 64 8.21 5.98 20.80
CA ASP A 64 8.00 7.40 20.50
C ASP A 64 7.05 7.58 19.31
N TYR A 65 5.76 7.78 19.63
CA TYR A 65 4.73 8.00 18.63
C TYR A 65 4.90 9.32 17.87
N ASP A 66 5.30 10.38 18.59
CA ASP A 66 5.42 11.72 18.01
C ASP A 66 6.54 11.76 16.98
N LEU A 67 7.66 11.11 17.28
CA LEU A 67 8.75 10.91 16.33
C LEU A 67 8.28 10.13 15.09
N LEU A 68 7.49 9.06 15.29
CA LEU A 68 6.95 8.30 14.15
C LEU A 68 6.06 9.18 13.28
N ALA A 69 5.12 9.90 13.88
CA ALA A 69 4.20 10.78 13.17
C ALA A 69 4.95 11.86 12.39
N GLU A 70 5.88 12.60 13.06
CA GLU A 70 6.70 13.64 12.42
C GLU A 70 7.45 13.12 11.18
N LYS A 71 8.16 11.99 11.33
CA LYS A 71 8.99 11.46 10.25
C LYS A 71 8.17 10.87 9.11
N THR A 72 7.01 10.28 9.43
CA THR A 72 6.10 9.75 8.43
C THR A 72 5.37 10.88 7.69
N ASP A 73 4.88 11.91 8.39
CA ASP A 73 4.28 13.10 7.78
C ASP A 73 5.27 13.79 6.82
N LYS A 74 6.56 13.91 7.22
CA LYS A 74 7.60 14.46 6.36
C LYS A 74 7.86 13.60 5.12
N LEU A 75 7.78 12.27 5.22
CA LEU A 75 7.89 11.38 4.07
C LEU A 75 6.71 11.55 3.11
N LEU A 76 5.51 11.71 3.65
CA LEU A 76 4.26 11.82 2.91
C LEU A 76 3.95 13.24 2.42
N GLN A 77 4.73 14.24 2.83
CA GLN A 77 4.51 15.65 2.49
C GLN A 77 4.32 15.91 0.98
N ASN A 78 5.08 15.20 0.14
CA ASN A 78 5.01 15.32 -1.33
C ASN A 78 4.02 14.34 -1.97
N LYS A 79 3.19 13.67 -1.15
CA LYS A 79 2.17 12.70 -1.60
C LYS A 79 0.75 13.20 -1.34
N GLN A 80 0.59 14.53 -1.11
CA GLN A 80 -0.72 15.15 -0.94
C GLN A 80 -1.58 14.94 -2.18
N GLY A 81 -2.84 14.58 -1.98
CA GLY A 81 -3.78 14.24 -3.05
C GLY A 81 -3.68 12.79 -3.54
N LYS A 82 -2.81 11.96 -2.95
CA LYS A 82 -2.79 10.51 -3.17
C LYS A 82 -3.54 9.76 -2.07
N ASP A 83 -4.11 8.63 -2.44
CA ASP A 83 -4.67 7.68 -1.49
C ASP A 83 -3.53 6.94 -0.79
N ILE A 84 -3.35 7.21 0.50
CA ILE A 84 -2.26 6.64 1.28
C ILE A 84 -2.69 5.31 1.89
N THR A 85 -1.89 4.27 1.63
CA THR A 85 -2.04 2.96 2.28
C THR A 85 -0.81 2.67 3.14
N ILE A 86 -1.01 2.58 4.45
CA ILE A 86 0.02 2.17 5.40
C ILE A 86 0.04 0.65 5.52
N ILE A 87 1.23 0.07 5.46
CA ILE A 87 1.44 -1.36 5.60
C ILE A 87 2.34 -1.60 6.82
N THR A 88 1.97 -2.57 7.64
CA THR A 88 2.72 -2.93 8.85
C THR A 88 2.64 -4.42 9.14
N GLY A 89 3.50 -4.92 9.97
CA GLY A 89 3.55 -6.34 10.32
C GLY A 89 2.79 -6.74 11.57
N GLY A 90 2.12 -5.81 12.27
CA GLY A 90 1.34 -6.10 13.47
C GLY A 90 2.18 -6.54 14.68
N ALA A 91 3.47 -6.21 14.72
CA ALA A 91 4.31 -6.48 15.88
C ALA A 91 4.21 -5.35 16.92
N LYS A 92 4.75 -5.59 18.14
CA LYS A 92 4.90 -4.52 19.14
C LYS A 92 5.87 -3.44 18.63
N GLY A 93 5.77 -2.24 19.24
CA GLY A 93 6.69 -1.15 18.99
C GLY A 93 6.31 -0.30 17.79
N ALA A 94 7.18 -0.18 16.78
CA ALA A 94 6.95 0.67 15.63
C ALA A 94 5.68 0.30 14.85
N ASP A 95 5.40 -0.99 14.71
CA ASP A 95 4.22 -1.49 13.97
C ASP A 95 2.91 -1.04 14.65
N GLU A 96 2.79 -1.17 16.00
CA GLU A 96 1.62 -0.67 16.75
C GLU A 96 1.44 0.86 16.61
N LYS A 97 2.55 1.59 16.60
CA LYS A 97 2.50 3.05 16.42
C LYS A 97 2.09 3.41 14.98
N ALA A 98 2.51 2.62 14.00
CA ALA A 98 2.09 2.79 12.61
C ALA A 98 0.60 2.53 12.41
N GLU A 99 0.04 1.53 13.11
CA GLU A 99 -1.41 1.26 13.08
C GLU A 99 -2.21 2.41 13.69
N LYS A 100 -1.74 2.94 14.84
CA LYS A 100 -2.33 4.12 15.46
C LYS A 100 -2.28 5.31 14.51
N TYR A 101 -1.12 5.58 13.91
CA TYR A 101 -0.91 6.67 12.96
C TYR A 101 -1.87 6.58 11.76
N ALA A 102 -2.00 5.40 11.15
CA ALA A 102 -2.91 5.20 10.03
C ALA A 102 -4.36 5.52 10.40
N LYS A 103 -4.82 5.05 11.58
CA LYS A 103 -6.17 5.31 12.08
C LYS A 103 -6.42 6.80 12.35
N GLU A 104 -5.48 7.50 12.98
CA GLU A 104 -5.61 8.93 13.29
C GLU A 104 -5.62 9.82 12.05
N ARG A 105 -4.88 9.44 11.00
CA ARG A 105 -4.83 10.17 9.73
C ARG A 105 -5.94 9.76 8.74
N GLY A 106 -6.75 8.74 9.07
CA GLY A 106 -7.77 8.21 8.16
C GLY A 106 -7.20 7.49 6.95
N TYR A 107 -5.94 7.03 7.01
CA TYR A 107 -5.29 6.28 5.95
C TYR A 107 -5.75 4.83 5.91
N ARG A 108 -5.74 4.23 4.73
CA ARG A 108 -5.97 2.80 4.58
C ARG A 108 -4.85 2.03 5.31
N LEU A 109 -5.20 0.96 6.01
CA LEU A 109 -4.25 0.14 6.77
C LEU A 109 -4.29 -1.30 6.30
N ILE A 110 -3.11 -1.86 6.00
CA ILE A 110 -2.91 -3.28 5.74
C ILE A 110 -1.97 -3.84 6.80
N VAL A 111 -2.46 -4.76 7.62
CA VAL A 111 -1.65 -5.48 8.60
C VAL A 111 -1.34 -6.88 8.07
N MET A 112 -0.05 -7.22 8.00
CA MET A 112 0.42 -8.52 7.53
C MET A 112 1.09 -9.28 8.70
N PRO A 113 0.35 -10.01 9.53
CA PRO A 113 0.90 -10.67 10.71
C PRO A 113 1.83 -11.83 10.34
N ALA A 114 2.75 -12.15 11.25
CA ALA A 114 3.59 -13.32 11.14
C ALA A 114 2.82 -14.58 11.55
N ASP A 115 2.95 -15.65 10.77
CA ASP A 115 2.37 -16.97 11.09
C ASP A 115 3.31 -17.76 12.00
N TRP A 116 3.18 -17.54 13.30
CA TRP A 116 3.99 -18.24 14.30
C TRP A 116 3.67 -19.73 14.42
N CYS A 117 2.46 -20.16 14.03
CA CYS A 117 2.06 -21.56 14.06
C CYS A 117 2.66 -22.34 12.89
N GLY A 118 2.61 -21.78 11.68
CA GLY A 118 3.14 -22.44 10.49
C GLY A 118 4.64 -22.25 10.27
N ASP A 119 5.15 -21.04 10.53
CA ASP A 119 6.53 -20.66 10.20
C ASP A 119 7.50 -20.70 11.40
N GLY A 120 7.01 -20.93 12.62
CA GLY A 120 7.80 -21.04 13.83
C GLY A 120 8.74 -19.85 14.04
N LYS A 121 10.00 -20.10 14.44
CA LYS A 121 10.99 -19.04 14.73
C LYS A 121 11.32 -18.14 13.53
N SER A 122 11.06 -18.59 12.30
CA SER A 122 11.32 -17.84 11.07
C SER A 122 10.16 -16.94 10.65
N ALA A 123 9.01 -17.00 11.31
CA ALA A 123 7.77 -16.32 10.94
C ALA A 123 7.95 -14.81 10.72
N GLY A 124 8.70 -14.13 11.60
CA GLY A 124 8.97 -12.70 11.47
C GLY A 124 9.80 -12.34 10.22
N PHE A 125 10.79 -13.15 9.89
CA PHE A 125 11.60 -12.96 8.68
C PHE A 125 10.79 -13.23 7.41
N LYS A 126 10.03 -14.31 7.37
CA LYS A 126 9.17 -14.66 6.24
C LYS A 126 8.07 -13.60 6.03
N ARG A 127 7.49 -13.07 7.10
CA ARG A 127 6.54 -11.95 7.04
C ARG A 127 7.20 -10.72 6.42
N ASN A 128 8.41 -10.35 6.82
CA ASN A 128 9.13 -9.22 6.24
C ASN A 128 9.35 -9.41 4.73
N VAL A 129 9.73 -10.62 4.29
CA VAL A 129 9.83 -10.94 2.84
C VAL A 129 8.51 -10.67 2.14
N ARG A 130 7.38 -11.20 2.66
CA ARG A 130 6.04 -11.00 2.07
C ARG A 130 5.67 -9.52 1.96
N MET A 131 5.96 -8.71 2.99
CA MET A 131 5.67 -7.27 2.95
C MET A 131 6.48 -6.55 1.86
N HIS A 132 7.80 -6.81 1.80
CA HIS A 132 8.66 -6.18 0.80
C HIS A 132 8.36 -6.62 -0.62
N GLU A 133 8.01 -7.89 -0.83
CA GLU A 133 7.55 -8.41 -2.11
C GLU A 133 6.20 -7.79 -2.51
N PHE A 134 5.28 -7.63 -1.57
CA PHE A 134 3.97 -7.02 -1.84
C PHE A 134 4.12 -5.58 -2.35
N ILE A 135 4.90 -4.76 -1.63
CA ILE A 135 5.06 -3.35 -2.05
C ILE A 135 5.91 -3.20 -3.31
N SER A 136 6.83 -4.13 -3.60
CA SER A 136 7.68 -4.04 -4.80
C SER A 136 6.87 -4.10 -6.12
N LYS A 137 5.66 -4.65 -6.05
CA LYS A 137 4.72 -4.72 -7.18
C LYS A 137 3.88 -3.44 -7.35
N LYS A 138 4.06 -2.46 -6.46
CA LYS A 138 3.34 -1.19 -6.49
C LYS A 138 4.19 -0.12 -7.15
N GLU A 139 3.56 0.73 -7.95
CA GLU A 139 4.26 1.76 -8.72
C GLU A 139 4.84 2.83 -7.81
N ASP A 140 4.01 3.44 -6.95
CA ASP A 140 4.46 4.47 -6.01
C ASP A 140 4.48 3.92 -4.58
N ARG A 141 5.68 3.75 -4.06
CA ARG A 141 5.93 3.08 -2.79
C ARG A 141 7.10 3.66 -2.03
N GLY A 142 7.14 3.40 -0.72
CA GLY A 142 8.27 3.73 0.12
C GLY A 142 8.27 2.92 1.41
N VAL A 143 9.43 2.82 2.03
CA VAL A 143 9.63 2.18 3.32
C VAL A 143 10.18 3.19 4.30
N ILE A 144 9.67 3.21 5.52
CA ILE A 144 10.29 3.90 6.65
C ILE A 144 10.57 2.90 7.77
N ALA A 145 11.79 2.89 8.26
CA ALA A 145 12.25 1.96 9.27
C ALA A 145 12.73 2.69 10.52
N PHE A 146 12.12 2.40 11.66
CA PHE A 146 12.54 2.93 12.98
C PHE A 146 13.46 1.92 13.66
N TRP A 147 14.75 2.26 13.76
CA TRP A 147 15.78 1.30 14.16
C TRP A 147 16.61 1.74 15.37
N ASP A 148 16.70 0.87 16.37
CA ASP A 148 17.49 1.03 17.59
C ASP A 148 18.99 0.68 17.43
N GLY A 149 19.45 0.41 16.21
CA GLY A 149 20.83 0.02 15.92
C GLY A 149 21.14 -1.45 16.21
N LYS A 150 20.20 -2.25 16.73
CA LYS A 150 20.44 -3.64 17.22
C LYS A 150 19.44 -4.65 16.65
N SER A 151 18.20 -4.24 16.36
CA SER A 151 17.14 -5.15 15.90
C SER A 151 17.49 -5.83 14.58
N LYS A 152 17.73 -7.15 14.63
CA LYS A 152 18.01 -7.99 13.45
C LYS A 152 16.82 -8.03 12.47
N GLY A 153 15.58 -8.01 12.99
CA GLY A 153 14.39 -8.00 12.16
C GLY A 153 14.26 -6.71 11.32
N THR A 154 14.63 -5.56 11.91
CA THR A 154 14.64 -4.28 11.20
C THR A 154 15.82 -4.22 10.23
N GLN A 155 16.99 -4.72 10.61
CA GLN A 155 18.14 -4.84 9.71
C GLN A 155 17.83 -5.70 8.48
N HIS A 156 17.17 -6.82 8.65
CA HIS A 156 16.72 -7.67 7.54
C HIS A 156 15.80 -6.91 6.55
N SER A 157 14.98 -5.97 7.05
CA SER A 157 14.16 -5.12 6.17
C SER A 157 15.01 -4.19 5.30
N PHE A 158 16.23 -3.80 5.72
CA PHE A 158 17.13 -3.03 4.85
C PHE A 158 17.64 -3.88 3.68
N GLU A 159 18.06 -5.11 3.97
CA GLU A 159 18.51 -6.08 2.95
C GLU A 159 17.39 -6.39 1.95
N LEU A 160 16.16 -6.52 2.43
CA LEU A 160 14.99 -6.74 1.59
C LEU A 160 14.63 -5.50 0.76
N ALA A 161 14.74 -4.31 1.33
CA ALA A 161 14.50 -3.06 0.59
C ALA A 161 15.47 -2.93 -0.59
N GLU A 162 16.74 -3.23 -0.37
CA GLU A 162 17.75 -3.27 -1.43
C GLU A 162 17.42 -4.36 -2.47
N LYS A 163 17.18 -5.59 -2.02
CA LYS A 163 16.86 -6.74 -2.89
C LYS A 163 15.67 -6.49 -3.82
N TYR A 164 14.61 -5.85 -3.30
CA TYR A 164 13.37 -5.61 -4.05
C TYR A 164 13.28 -4.21 -4.68
N GLY A 165 14.34 -3.40 -4.57
CA GLY A 165 14.35 -2.03 -5.08
C GLY A 165 13.30 -1.12 -4.45
N ASN A 166 12.99 -1.32 -3.16
CA ASN A 166 12.04 -0.50 -2.43
C ASN A 166 12.76 0.71 -1.81
N PRO A 167 12.40 1.96 -2.14
CA PRO A 167 13.02 3.14 -1.52
C PRO A 167 12.82 3.10 -0.01
N ILE A 168 13.90 3.23 0.77
CA ILE A 168 13.84 3.15 2.23
C ILE A 168 14.47 4.37 2.90
N ARG A 169 13.79 4.86 3.94
CA ARG A 169 14.33 5.85 4.89
C ARG A 169 14.48 5.20 6.25
N VAL A 170 15.68 5.29 6.82
CA VAL A 170 15.97 4.77 8.16
C VAL A 170 15.99 5.93 9.16
N VAL A 171 15.21 5.80 10.22
CA VAL A 171 15.18 6.69 11.38
C VAL A 171 15.82 5.96 12.55
N ARG A 172 16.92 6.47 13.08
CA ARG A 172 17.57 5.95 14.30
C ARG A 172 17.02 6.68 15.52
N PHE A 173 16.86 5.95 16.62
CA PHE A 173 16.38 6.46 17.90
C PHE A 173 17.15 5.84 19.06
#